data_21ec4e1f355ef63b960bb960d6c224f8
#
_entry.id   21ec4e1f355ef63b960bb960d6c224f8
#
_cell.length_a   1.000
_cell.length_b   1.000
_cell.length_c   1.000
_cell.angle_alpha   90.00
_cell.angle_beta   90.00
_cell.angle_gamma   90.00
#
_symmetry.space_group_name_H-M   'P 1'
#
loop_
_entity.id
_entity.type
_entity.pdbx_description
1 polymer ?
#
loop_
_entity_poly.entity_id
_entity_poly.type
_entity_poly.pdbx_seq_one_letter_code
_entity_poly.pdbx_strand_id
1 'polypeptide(L)'
;MILLKDLSNRSPILGAAIFSVEGLPLISHFHAGTEEVSVAAMVAGIHAAGEQTVKELKQGDLKSIIIQGDLGTTLVINISTDYLLTVTAPENAALGLIFSDAKRSARDARKILHQM
;
A
#
# COMPACT_ATOMS: atom_id res chain seq x y z
N MET A 1 13.05 -7.82 0.97
CA MET A 1 13.30 -6.53 1.65
C MET A 1 12.94 -6.65 3.12
N ILE A 2 13.84 -6.23 3.98
CA ILE A 2 13.67 -6.36 5.44
C ILE A 2 12.41 -5.61 5.93
N LEU A 3 12.14 -4.43 5.39
CA LEU A 3 11.00 -3.60 5.80
C LEU A 3 9.66 -4.31 5.65
N LEU A 4 9.43 -4.98 4.52
CA LEU A 4 8.17 -5.69 4.29
C LEU A 4 8.04 -6.94 5.15
N LYS A 5 9.15 -7.65 5.37
CA LYS A 5 9.17 -8.80 6.27
C LYS A 5 8.89 -8.38 7.70
N ASP A 6 9.45 -7.25 8.12
CA ASP A 6 9.27 -6.71 9.45
C ASP A 6 7.80 -6.35 9.69
N LEU A 7 7.15 -5.71 8.72
CA LEU A 7 5.73 -5.42 8.78
C LEU A 7 4.90 -6.70 8.86
N SER A 8 5.22 -7.68 8.04
CA SER A 8 4.56 -9.00 8.05
C SER A 8 4.66 -9.69 9.40
N ASN A 9 5.80 -9.57 10.07
CA ASN A 9 6.03 -10.21 11.36
C ASN A 9 5.33 -9.50 12.51
N ARG A 10 5.13 -8.19 12.41
CA ARG A 10 4.52 -7.39 13.48
C ARG A 10 3.00 -7.29 13.38
N SER A 11 2.46 -7.41 12.17
CA SER A 11 1.03 -7.20 11.92
C SER A 11 0.42 -8.44 11.28
N PRO A 12 -0.88 -8.73 11.55
CA PRO A 12 -1.57 -9.86 10.94
C PRO A 12 -1.95 -9.54 9.50
N ILE A 13 -0.96 -9.36 8.63
CA ILE A 13 -1.19 -9.04 7.21
C ILE A 13 -0.98 -10.27 6.34
N LEU A 14 -1.64 -10.29 5.19
CA LEU A 14 -1.51 -11.37 4.20
C LEU A 14 -0.38 -11.11 3.22
N GLY A 15 -0.10 -9.85 2.95
CA GLY A 15 0.99 -9.50 2.05
C GLY A 15 1.23 -8.00 2.03
N ALA A 16 2.35 -7.62 1.42
CA ALA A 16 2.72 -6.22 1.27
C ALA A 16 3.57 -6.04 0.02
N ALA A 17 3.52 -4.85 -0.56
CA ALA A 17 4.32 -4.53 -1.74
C ALA A 17 4.59 -3.03 -1.80
N ILE A 18 5.67 -2.68 -2.51
CA ILE A 18 5.93 -1.31 -2.91
C ILE A 18 5.81 -1.27 -4.42
N PHE A 19 4.92 -0.43 -4.90
CA PHE A 19 4.68 -0.22 -6.33
C PHE A 19 5.02 1.21 -6.70
N SER A 20 5.44 1.43 -7.94
CA SER A 20 5.54 2.80 -8.45
C SER A 20 4.14 3.32 -8.76
N VAL A 21 3.97 4.65 -8.75
CA VAL A 21 2.71 5.28 -9.12
C VAL A 21 2.37 5.05 -10.59
N GLU A 22 3.33 4.60 -11.37
CA GLU A 22 3.15 4.28 -12.80
C GLU A 22 2.65 2.85 -13.03
N GLY A 23 2.55 2.05 -11.96
CA GLY A 23 2.00 0.70 -12.06
C GLY A 23 3.03 -0.41 -12.19
N LEU A 24 4.29 -0.17 -11.77
CA LEU A 24 5.34 -1.18 -11.82
C LEU A 24 5.67 -1.66 -10.41
N PRO A 25 5.83 -2.98 -10.21
CA PRO A 25 6.25 -3.48 -8.89
C PRO A 25 7.73 -3.18 -8.66
N LEU A 26 8.05 -2.62 -7.49
CA LEU A 26 9.42 -2.45 -7.04
C LEU A 26 9.86 -3.67 -6.24
N ILE A 27 9.05 -4.04 -5.25
CA ILE A 27 9.26 -5.24 -4.44
C ILE A 27 7.90 -5.69 -3.92
N SER A 28 7.72 -7.00 -3.75
CA SER A 28 6.47 -7.54 -3.23
C SER A 28 6.70 -8.78 -2.40
N HIS A 29 5.78 -8.99 -1.47
CA HIS A 29 5.75 -10.14 -0.59
C HIS A 29 4.27 -10.55 -0.42
N PHE A 30 3.74 -11.21 -1.45
CA PHE A 30 2.38 -11.73 -1.46
C PHE A 30 2.38 -13.25 -1.44
N HIS A 31 1.20 -13.81 -1.22
CA HIS A 31 1.01 -15.26 -1.33
C HIS A 31 1.25 -15.74 -2.75
N ALA A 32 1.66 -17.00 -2.88
CA ALA A 32 1.77 -17.67 -4.16
C ALA A 32 0.44 -17.58 -4.91
N GLY A 33 0.49 -17.30 -6.21
CA GLY A 33 -0.70 -17.15 -7.03
C GLY A 33 -1.19 -15.72 -7.19
N THR A 34 -0.61 -14.76 -6.45
CA THR A 34 -0.95 -13.35 -6.66
C THR A 34 -0.23 -12.83 -7.90
N GLU A 35 -1.01 -12.22 -8.80
CA GLU A 35 -0.47 -11.61 -10.03
C GLU A 35 0.03 -10.20 -9.72
N GLU A 36 1.29 -10.09 -9.33
CA GLU A 36 1.88 -8.84 -8.84
C GLU A 36 1.82 -7.71 -9.86
N VAL A 37 2.10 -8.02 -11.14
CA VAL A 37 2.09 -7.02 -12.20
C VAL A 37 0.68 -6.46 -12.40
N SER A 38 -0.33 -7.33 -12.41
CA SER A 38 -1.72 -6.92 -12.55
C SER A 38 -2.17 -6.07 -11.36
N VAL A 39 -1.80 -6.48 -10.15
CA VAL A 39 -2.15 -5.75 -8.93
C VAL A 39 -1.50 -4.37 -8.93
N ALA A 40 -0.23 -4.28 -9.32
CA ALA A 40 0.48 -3.01 -9.39
C ALA A 40 -0.22 -2.04 -10.36
N ALA A 41 -0.65 -2.52 -11.51
CA ALA A 41 -1.36 -1.69 -12.49
C ALA A 41 -2.72 -1.23 -11.96
N MET A 42 -3.46 -2.12 -11.30
CA MET A 42 -4.76 -1.78 -10.72
C MET A 42 -4.62 -0.77 -9.59
N VAL A 43 -3.64 -0.96 -8.71
CA VAL A 43 -3.39 -0.04 -7.60
C VAL A 43 -3.00 1.34 -8.12
N ALA A 44 -2.17 1.41 -9.15
CA ALA A 44 -1.81 2.69 -9.77
C ALA A 44 -3.04 3.40 -10.34
N GLY A 45 -3.96 2.66 -10.96
CA GLY A 45 -5.20 3.22 -11.50
C GLY A 45 -6.11 3.77 -10.41
N ILE A 46 -6.28 3.03 -9.33
CA ILE A 46 -7.09 3.47 -8.19
C ILE A 46 -6.45 4.70 -7.53
N HIS A 47 -5.14 4.71 -7.41
CA HIS A 47 -4.40 5.84 -6.85
C HIS A 47 -4.61 7.11 -7.70
N ALA A 48 -4.50 6.99 -9.01
CA ALA A 48 -4.73 8.12 -9.92
C ALA A 48 -6.15 8.67 -9.79
N ALA A 49 -7.14 7.77 -9.71
CA ALA A 49 -8.54 8.16 -9.52
C ALA A 49 -8.75 8.81 -8.15
N GLY A 50 -8.11 8.28 -7.11
CA GLY A 50 -8.17 8.84 -5.77
C GLY A 50 -7.59 10.25 -5.70
N GLU A 51 -6.45 10.48 -6.35
CA GLU A 51 -5.84 11.80 -6.43
C GLU A 51 -6.76 12.81 -7.12
N GLN A 52 -7.39 12.39 -8.21
CA GLN A 52 -8.34 13.24 -8.90
C GLN A 52 -9.55 13.57 -8.02
N THR A 53 -10.03 12.57 -7.27
CA THR A 53 -11.18 12.73 -6.38
C THR A 53 -10.91 13.76 -5.28
N VAL A 54 -9.77 13.66 -4.59
CA VAL A 54 -9.47 14.61 -3.51
C VAL A 54 -9.25 16.01 -4.05
N LYS A 55 -8.74 16.16 -5.28
CA LYS A 55 -8.59 17.45 -5.91
C LYS A 55 -9.93 18.07 -6.27
N GLU A 56 -10.83 17.29 -6.87
CA GLU A 56 -12.18 17.77 -7.22
C GLU A 56 -12.96 18.18 -5.98
N LEU A 57 -12.80 17.46 -4.88
CA LEU A 57 -13.47 17.74 -3.63
C LEU A 57 -12.74 18.77 -2.76
N LYS A 58 -11.60 19.28 -3.23
CA LYS A 58 -10.79 20.28 -2.52
C LYS A 58 -10.35 19.78 -1.13
N GLN A 59 -9.93 18.52 -1.08
CA GLN A 59 -9.55 17.87 0.16
C GLN A 59 -8.04 17.76 0.36
N GLY A 60 -7.25 18.44 -0.49
CA GLY A 60 -5.80 18.42 -0.40
C GLY A 60 -5.18 17.23 -1.13
N ASP A 61 -4.07 16.71 -0.60
CA ASP A 61 -3.35 15.60 -1.21
C ASP A 61 -3.90 14.27 -0.73
N LEU A 62 -3.90 13.29 -1.62
CA LEU A 62 -4.30 11.93 -1.27
C LEU A 62 -3.24 11.30 -0.35
N LYS A 63 -3.67 10.76 0.78
CA LYS A 63 -2.76 10.12 1.75
C LYS A 63 -2.87 8.61 1.70
N SER A 64 -4.08 8.09 1.61
CA SER A 64 -4.32 6.65 1.67
C SER A 64 -5.65 6.28 1.05
N ILE A 65 -5.76 4.99 0.69
CA ILE A 65 -6.99 4.40 0.16
C ILE A 65 -7.22 3.10 0.92
N ILE A 66 -8.48 2.87 1.31
CA ILE A 66 -8.88 1.63 1.97
C ILE A 66 -9.92 0.95 1.07
N ILE A 67 -9.65 -0.28 0.68
CA ILE A 67 -10.55 -1.09 -0.13
C ILE A 67 -10.97 -2.29 0.70
N GLN A 68 -12.27 -2.38 1.01
CA GLN A 68 -12.80 -3.47 1.81
C GLN A 68 -13.58 -4.44 0.93
N GLY A 69 -13.12 -5.70 0.88
CA GLY A 69 -13.85 -6.79 0.28
C GLY A 69 -14.44 -7.66 1.37
N ASP A 70 -15.32 -8.58 1.00
CA ASP A 70 -15.94 -9.49 1.96
C ASP A 70 -14.93 -10.41 2.67
N LEU A 71 -13.82 -10.70 1.99
CA LEU A 71 -12.84 -11.67 2.50
C LEU A 71 -11.50 -11.04 2.86
N GLY A 72 -11.40 -9.73 2.78
CA GLY A 72 -10.13 -9.06 3.11
C GLY A 72 -10.15 -7.58 2.80
N THR A 73 -9.10 -6.90 3.23
CA THR A 73 -8.95 -5.46 3.08
C THR A 73 -7.60 -5.14 2.48
N THR A 74 -7.56 -4.14 1.60
CA THR A 74 -6.33 -3.63 1.01
C THR A 74 -6.15 -2.18 1.40
N LEU A 75 -4.96 -1.84 1.89
CA LEU A 75 -4.56 -0.47 2.20
C LEU A 75 -3.53 -0.02 1.18
N VAL A 76 -3.71 1.19 0.65
CA VAL A 76 -2.72 1.81 -0.24
C VAL A 76 -2.30 3.13 0.42
N ILE A 77 -1.03 3.26 0.73
CA ILE A 77 -0.50 4.41 1.47
C ILE A 77 0.62 5.04 0.66
N ASN A 78 0.57 6.35 0.50
CA ASN A 78 1.62 7.07 -0.20
C ASN A 78 2.92 7.02 0.58
N ILE A 79 3.99 6.57 -0.07
CA ILE A 79 5.35 6.65 0.47
C ILE A 79 5.95 7.99 0.06
N SER A 80 5.85 8.30 -1.23
CA SER A 80 6.39 9.52 -1.83
C SER A 80 5.57 9.84 -3.07
N THR A 81 6.01 10.85 -3.84
CA THR A 81 5.38 11.16 -5.13
C THR A 81 5.51 10.03 -6.14
N ASP A 82 6.48 9.13 -5.96
CA ASP A 82 6.80 8.08 -6.93
C ASP A 82 6.38 6.67 -6.51
N TYR A 83 6.17 6.43 -5.21
CA TYR A 83 5.97 5.07 -4.69
C TYR A 83 4.80 4.96 -3.73
N LEU A 84 4.17 3.78 -3.76
CA LEU A 84 3.01 3.41 -2.95
C LEU A 84 3.30 2.15 -2.16
N LEU A 85 2.90 2.11 -0.89
CA LEU A 85 2.88 0.90 -0.10
C LEU A 85 1.49 0.30 -0.17
N THR A 86 1.39 -0.97 -0.56
CA THR A 86 0.15 -1.72 -0.61
C THR A 86 0.21 -2.85 0.40
N VAL A 87 -0.79 -2.95 1.27
CA VAL A 87 -0.87 -3.97 2.32
C VAL A 87 -2.22 -4.66 2.24
N THR A 88 -2.21 -6.00 2.28
CA THR A 88 -3.43 -6.79 2.30
C THR A 88 -3.58 -7.47 3.66
N ALA A 89 -4.80 -7.54 4.17
CA ALA A 89 -5.10 -8.07 5.49
C ALA A 89 -6.38 -8.91 5.45
N PRO A 90 -6.52 -9.92 6.34
CA PRO A 90 -7.75 -10.69 6.42
C PRO A 90 -8.92 -9.85 6.93
N GLU A 91 -10.15 -10.31 6.66
CA GLU A 91 -11.38 -9.59 7.00
C GLU A 91 -11.55 -9.31 8.50
N ASN A 92 -11.00 -10.19 9.34
CA ASN A 92 -11.14 -10.08 10.80
C ASN A 92 -9.96 -9.37 11.46
N ALA A 93 -9.07 -8.77 10.70
CA ALA A 93 -7.89 -8.09 11.25
C ALA A 93 -8.29 -6.77 11.91
N ALA A 94 -7.50 -6.36 12.91
CA ALA A 94 -7.66 -5.06 13.58
C ALA A 94 -7.16 -3.96 12.63
N LEU A 95 -8.06 -3.40 11.85
CA LEU A 95 -7.73 -2.48 10.75
C LEU A 95 -6.97 -1.24 11.23
N GLY A 96 -7.39 -0.68 12.37
CA GLY A 96 -6.72 0.50 12.92
C GLY A 96 -5.25 0.25 13.25
N LEU A 97 -4.95 -0.92 13.83
CA LEU A 97 -3.59 -1.30 14.16
C LEU A 97 -2.75 -1.51 12.90
N ILE A 98 -3.31 -2.22 11.91
CA ILE A 98 -2.62 -2.47 10.64
C ILE A 98 -2.36 -1.15 9.92
N PHE A 99 -3.33 -0.25 9.91
CA PHE A 99 -3.19 1.07 9.29
C PHE A 99 -2.06 1.86 9.94
N SER A 100 -2.00 1.86 11.27
CA SER A 100 -0.95 2.55 12.03
C SER A 100 0.44 1.99 11.71
N ASP A 101 0.57 0.66 11.69
CA ASP A 101 1.83 -0.01 11.37
C ASP A 101 2.24 0.24 9.91
N ALA A 102 1.28 0.22 8.98
CA ALA A 102 1.54 0.47 7.57
C ALA A 102 2.00 1.92 7.34
N LYS A 103 1.41 2.88 8.03
CA LYS A 103 1.83 4.28 7.95
C LYS A 103 3.26 4.45 8.44
N ARG A 104 3.63 3.77 9.52
CA ARG A 104 5.00 3.79 10.04
C ARG A 104 5.96 3.20 9.02
N SER A 105 5.60 2.05 8.43
CA SER A 105 6.42 1.40 7.41
C SER A 105 6.58 2.28 6.17
N ALA A 106 5.54 3.01 5.78
CA ALA A 106 5.61 3.94 4.66
C ALA A 106 6.60 5.09 4.94
N ARG A 107 6.60 5.61 6.17
CA ARG A 107 7.58 6.64 6.56
C ARG A 107 9.00 6.11 6.52
N ASP A 108 9.21 4.89 7.01
CA ASP A 108 10.54 4.26 6.99
C ASP A 108 10.98 3.97 5.55
N ALA A 109 10.08 3.51 4.71
CA ALA A 109 10.36 3.27 3.29
C ALA A 109 10.73 4.56 2.57
N ARG A 110 10.08 5.68 2.90
CA ARG A 110 10.40 6.98 2.31
C ARG A 110 11.85 7.36 2.58
N LYS A 111 12.32 7.15 3.80
CA LYS A 111 13.70 7.44 4.16
C LYS A 111 14.68 6.58 3.36
N ILE A 112 14.38 5.29 3.23
CA ILE A 112 15.24 4.35 2.50
C ILE A 112 15.29 4.70 1.01
N LEU A 113 14.13 4.94 0.40
CA LEU A 113 14.04 5.24 -1.03
C LEU A 113 14.63 6.61 -1.37
N HIS A 114 14.54 7.55 -0.45
CA HIS A 114 15.10 8.88 -0.64
C HIS A 114 16.63 8.86 -0.67
N GLN A 115 17.25 7.87 -0.04
CA GLN A 115 18.71 7.71 -0.02
C GLN A 115 19.25 7.00 -1.26
N MET A 116 18.37 6.43 -2.06
CA MET A 116 18.74 5.78 -3.30
C MET A 116 18.87 6.79 -4.44
#